data_d80368e5bb473e4de22c5ccb5a88bb33
#
_entry.id   d80368e5bb473e4de22c5ccb5a88bb33
#
_cell.length_a   1.000
_cell.length_b   1.000
_cell.length_c   1.000
_cell.angle_alpha   90.00
_cell.angle_beta   90.00
_cell.angle_gamma   90.00
#
_symmetry.space_group_name_H-M   'P 1'
#
loop_
_entity.id
_entity.type
_entity.pdbx_description
1 polymer ?
#
loop_
_entity_poly.entity_id
_entity_poly.type
_entity_poly.pdbx_seq_one_letter_code
_entity_poly.pdbx_strand_id
1 'polypeptide(L)'
;ITTFMTMAYILAVNPSILSATGMDSGAIFTSTALAAMIGTFLMAFFANYPFALAPGMGLNAYFAYTVVLGMGYKWEVALTAVFVEGIVFIVLSLTNIREAIFNAIPKNLKSAVSVGIGLFIAFIGLQNANIVVGGSTLLELFSIDGYNSAKGVEASMNNVGITVLLALIGVGITGILVIKNVKGNILWGILLTWILGIICQMAGIYVPDPEIGFYSLLPDFSSGFSIPSIMPVFGKLDFSGVFSLNFIVVIFAFLFVDMFDTIGTLIGVSTKAGMLDEEGHLPNIKGALMADAVATTVGAVLGTTTTTTFVESASGVSEGGRTGLTSATTAILFGLSLFLSPIFLAIPSFATAPALIVVGFYMLTNVTHIDFDNFSEALPCYICILAMPFFYSISEGISMGVISYVILNLMTGKAKEKKISALMYVLTVLFILKYVFL
;
A
#
# COMPACT_ATOMS: atom_id res chain seq x y z
N ILE A 1 16.66 -8.71 -11.61
CA ILE A 1 15.65 -9.78 -11.79
C ILE A 1 15.01 -10.13 -10.45
N THR A 2 15.78 -10.46 -9.42
CA THR A 2 15.24 -10.85 -8.10
C THR A 2 14.31 -9.77 -7.52
N THR A 3 14.71 -8.50 -7.57
CA THR A 3 13.86 -7.37 -7.16
C THR A 3 12.52 -7.37 -7.92
N PHE A 4 12.55 -7.53 -9.24
CA PHE A 4 11.31 -7.60 -10.03
C PHE A 4 10.42 -8.77 -9.58
N MET A 5 10.98 -9.97 -9.42
CA MET A 5 10.20 -11.15 -9.00
C MET A 5 9.54 -10.97 -7.64
N THR A 6 10.19 -10.24 -6.71
CA THR A 6 9.60 -9.98 -5.39
C THR A 6 8.57 -8.85 -5.41
N MET A 7 8.58 -7.99 -6.44
CA MET A 7 7.67 -6.83 -6.57
C MET A 7 6.56 -7.04 -7.60
N ALA A 8 6.70 -7.98 -8.53
CA ALA A 8 5.75 -8.14 -9.66
C ALA A 8 4.31 -8.43 -9.23
N TYR A 9 4.10 -8.86 -7.99
CA TYR A 9 2.77 -9.04 -7.43
C TYR A 9 1.92 -7.75 -7.45
N ILE A 10 2.56 -6.57 -7.45
CA ILE A 10 1.85 -5.28 -7.50
C ILE A 10 1.04 -5.13 -8.80
N LEU A 11 1.48 -5.77 -9.88
CA LEU A 11 0.78 -5.76 -11.16
C LEU A 11 -0.59 -6.48 -11.13
N ALA A 12 -0.79 -7.39 -10.18
CA ALA A 12 -2.08 -8.02 -9.91
C ALA A 12 -2.83 -7.32 -8.77
N VAL A 13 -2.12 -6.98 -7.69
CA VAL A 13 -2.72 -6.45 -6.47
C VAL A 13 -3.23 -5.02 -6.65
N ASN A 14 -2.47 -4.14 -7.33
CA ASN A 14 -2.91 -2.76 -7.52
C ASN A 14 -4.19 -2.65 -8.37
N PRO A 15 -4.32 -3.31 -9.53
CA PRO A 15 -5.60 -3.38 -10.24
C PRO A 15 -6.74 -3.94 -9.39
N SER A 16 -6.50 -4.97 -8.59
CA SER A 16 -7.50 -5.56 -7.68
C SER A 16 -8.02 -4.57 -6.63
N ILE A 17 -7.13 -3.74 -6.07
CA ILE A 17 -7.52 -2.74 -5.06
C ILE A 17 -8.23 -1.55 -5.71
N LEU A 18 -7.63 -0.96 -6.75
CA LEU A 18 -8.14 0.29 -7.32
C LEU A 18 -9.40 0.09 -8.14
N SER A 19 -9.62 -1.08 -8.75
CA SER A 19 -10.87 -1.38 -9.48
C SER A 19 -12.10 -1.33 -8.59
N ALA A 20 -11.97 -1.52 -7.27
CA ALA A 20 -13.06 -1.34 -6.32
C ALA A 20 -13.63 0.09 -6.33
N THR A 21 -12.87 1.09 -6.79
CA THR A 21 -13.30 2.50 -6.93
C THR A 21 -14.07 2.79 -8.22
N GLY A 22 -14.26 1.79 -9.09
CA GLY A 22 -14.86 1.95 -10.41
C GLY A 22 -13.89 2.33 -11.53
N MET A 23 -12.58 2.40 -11.25
CA MET A 23 -11.55 2.59 -12.28
C MET A 23 -11.40 1.32 -13.13
N ASP A 24 -11.09 1.50 -14.43
CA ASP A 24 -10.86 0.39 -15.36
C ASP A 24 -9.61 -0.42 -14.98
N SER A 25 -9.76 -1.72 -14.75
CA SER A 25 -8.70 -2.61 -14.26
C SER A 25 -7.53 -2.76 -15.25
N GLY A 26 -7.82 -2.78 -16.55
CA GLY A 26 -6.81 -2.85 -17.60
C GLY A 26 -5.98 -1.57 -17.67
N ALA A 27 -6.64 -0.41 -17.56
CA ALA A 27 -5.97 0.88 -17.52
C ALA A 27 -5.11 1.03 -16.25
N ILE A 28 -5.59 0.57 -15.09
CA ILE A 28 -4.83 0.54 -13.83
C ILE A 28 -3.59 -0.36 -13.97
N PHE A 29 -3.71 -1.54 -14.58
CA PHE A 29 -2.57 -2.42 -14.83
C PHE A 29 -1.49 -1.69 -15.64
N THR A 30 -1.89 -1.06 -16.75
CA THR A 30 -0.96 -0.32 -17.63
C THR A 30 -0.34 0.86 -16.90
N SER A 31 -1.13 1.65 -16.16
CA SER A 31 -0.62 2.79 -15.38
C SER A 31 0.33 2.35 -14.27
N THR A 32 0.04 1.23 -13.60
CA THR A 32 0.89 0.64 -12.56
C THR A 32 2.25 0.21 -13.12
N ALA A 33 2.26 -0.52 -14.22
CA ALA A 33 3.49 -0.99 -14.85
C ALA A 33 4.34 0.17 -15.37
N LEU A 34 3.71 1.19 -15.98
CA LEU A 34 4.40 2.39 -16.47
C LEU A 34 4.94 3.25 -15.31
N ALA A 35 4.16 3.46 -14.25
CA ALA A 35 4.59 4.22 -13.08
C ALA A 35 5.77 3.53 -12.38
N ALA A 36 5.70 2.19 -12.22
CA ALA A 36 6.79 1.41 -11.66
C ALA A 36 8.05 1.46 -12.56
N MET A 37 7.89 1.34 -13.87
CA MET A 37 8.98 1.47 -14.83
C MET A 37 9.64 2.86 -14.75
N ILE A 38 8.86 3.92 -14.86
CA ILE A 38 9.37 5.30 -14.88
C ILE A 38 9.99 5.65 -13.52
N GLY A 39 9.29 5.39 -12.41
CA GLY A 39 9.77 5.68 -11.05
C GLY A 39 11.09 4.95 -10.75
N THR A 40 11.18 3.68 -11.14
CA THR A 40 12.39 2.89 -10.95
C THR A 40 13.55 3.37 -11.83
N PHE A 41 13.28 3.84 -13.07
CA PHE A 41 14.29 4.51 -13.89
C PHE A 41 14.75 5.84 -13.27
N LEU A 42 13.82 6.65 -12.72
CA LEU A 42 14.18 7.90 -12.04
C LEU A 42 15.12 7.62 -10.84
N MET A 43 14.87 6.56 -10.08
CA MET A 43 15.76 6.13 -8.99
C MET A 43 17.15 5.75 -9.51
N ALA A 44 17.22 5.04 -10.65
CA ALA A 44 18.49 4.69 -11.29
C ALA A 44 19.28 5.95 -11.69
N PHE A 45 18.62 6.95 -12.29
CA PHE A 45 19.26 8.13 -12.82
C PHE A 45 19.57 9.21 -11.75
N PHE A 46 18.64 9.48 -10.84
CA PHE A 46 18.81 10.57 -9.86
C PHE A 46 19.64 10.15 -8.66
N ALA A 47 19.49 8.92 -8.21
CA ALA A 47 20.16 8.42 -7.01
C ALA A 47 21.28 7.42 -7.29
N ASN A 48 21.24 6.72 -8.42
CA ASN A 48 22.08 5.57 -8.73
C ASN A 48 21.97 4.44 -7.69
N TYR A 49 20.76 4.25 -7.12
CA TYR A 49 20.49 3.23 -6.11
C TYR A 49 19.81 1.98 -6.69
N PRO A 50 20.03 0.80 -6.07
CA PRO A 50 19.43 -0.47 -6.51
C PRO A 50 17.99 -0.64 -6.00
N PHE A 51 17.25 0.46 -5.82
CA PHE A 51 15.90 0.44 -5.27
C PHE A 51 14.86 0.60 -6.38
N ALA A 52 13.79 -0.17 -6.29
CA ALA A 52 12.70 -0.11 -7.24
C ALA A 52 11.48 0.58 -6.60
N LEU A 53 10.73 1.29 -7.43
CA LEU A 53 9.54 2.02 -7.06
C LEU A 53 8.32 1.39 -7.74
N ALA A 54 7.19 1.42 -7.02
CA ALA A 54 5.88 1.06 -7.57
C ALA A 54 4.78 1.73 -6.72
N PRO A 55 3.50 1.71 -7.15
CA PRO A 55 2.40 2.20 -6.32
C PRO A 55 2.35 1.51 -4.96
N GLY A 56 2.44 2.30 -3.89
CA GLY A 56 2.59 1.82 -2.50
C GLY A 56 1.32 1.18 -1.96
N MET A 57 1.42 -0.02 -1.38
CA MET A 57 0.26 -0.82 -0.92
C MET A 57 -0.62 -0.09 0.10
N GLY A 58 0.00 0.54 1.10
CA GLY A 58 -0.72 1.33 2.12
C GLY A 58 -1.46 2.52 1.52
N LEU A 59 -0.81 3.19 0.58
CA LEU A 59 -1.35 4.36 -0.12
C LEU A 59 -2.46 3.98 -1.10
N ASN A 60 -2.33 2.81 -1.78
CA ASN A 60 -3.38 2.25 -2.62
C ASN A 60 -4.64 1.95 -1.81
N ALA A 61 -4.46 1.33 -0.64
CA ALA A 61 -5.55 1.02 0.27
C ALA A 61 -6.19 2.29 0.83
N TYR A 62 -5.40 3.28 1.23
CA TYR A 62 -5.89 4.57 1.68
C TYR A 62 -6.67 5.28 0.57
N PHE A 63 -6.15 5.32 -0.65
CA PHE A 63 -6.82 5.87 -1.82
C PHE A 63 -8.20 5.23 -2.04
N ALA A 64 -8.22 3.89 -2.20
CA ALA A 64 -9.43 3.17 -2.59
C ALA A 64 -10.46 3.13 -1.46
N TYR A 65 -10.05 2.63 -0.29
CA TYR A 65 -11.00 2.28 0.76
C TYR A 65 -11.32 3.45 1.70
N THR A 66 -10.35 4.32 1.98
CA THR A 66 -10.61 5.47 2.84
C THR A 66 -11.14 6.66 2.05
N VAL A 67 -10.40 7.12 1.02
CA VAL A 67 -10.74 8.37 0.34
C VAL A 67 -11.92 8.18 -0.61
N VAL A 68 -11.88 7.19 -1.50
CA VAL A 68 -12.95 7.03 -2.49
C VAL A 68 -14.18 6.36 -1.87
N LEU A 69 -14.07 5.18 -1.30
CA LEU A 69 -15.22 4.43 -0.80
C LEU A 69 -15.71 4.93 0.56
N GLY A 70 -14.80 5.29 1.47
CA GLY A 70 -15.16 5.72 2.83
C GLY A 70 -15.63 7.16 2.91
N MET A 71 -14.90 8.10 2.29
CA MET A 71 -15.24 9.52 2.30
C MET A 71 -16.15 9.93 1.13
N GLY A 72 -16.39 9.03 0.14
CA GLY A 72 -17.28 9.29 -0.99
C GLY A 72 -16.71 10.23 -2.06
N TYR A 73 -15.40 10.43 -2.09
CA TYR A 73 -14.77 11.21 -3.16
C TYR A 73 -14.76 10.43 -4.48
N LYS A 74 -14.89 11.16 -5.59
CA LYS A 74 -14.59 10.57 -6.89
C LYS A 74 -13.11 10.21 -6.98
N TRP A 75 -12.79 9.11 -7.67
CA TRP A 75 -11.39 8.68 -7.81
C TRP A 75 -10.52 9.71 -8.55
N GLU A 76 -11.10 10.53 -9.45
CA GLU A 76 -10.40 11.62 -10.14
C GLU A 76 -9.95 12.71 -9.17
N VAL A 77 -10.78 13.02 -8.16
CA VAL A 77 -10.44 13.95 -7.08
C VAL A 77 -9.34 13.37 -6.20
N ALA A 78 -9.43 12.07 -5.88
CA ALA A 78 -8.39 11.38 -5.11
C ALA A 78 -7.04 11.33 -5.88
N LEU A 79 -7.05 11.12 -7.21
CA LEU A 79 -5.84 11.23 -8.05
C LEU A 79 -5.26 12.65 -8.03
N THR A 80 -6.12 13.66 -7.99
CA THR A 80 -5.67 15.05 -7.86
C THR A 80 -4.97 15.29 -6.52
N ALA A 81 -5.44 14.65 -5.42
CA ALA A 81 -4.74 14.72 -4.14
C ALA A 81 -3.34 14.12 -4.22
N VAL A 82 -3.19 12.95 -4.87
CA VAL A 82 -1.88 12.32 -5.12
C VAL A 82 -0.98 13.21 -6.00
N PHE A 83 -1.55 13.83 -7.03
CA PHE A 83 -0.81 14.75 -7.89
C PHE A 83 -0.28 15.96 -7.10
N VAL A 84 -1.14 16.59 -6.28
CA VAL A 84 -0.75 17.74 -5.44
C VAL A 84 0.28 17.31 -4.39
N GLU A 85 0.10 16.13 -3.78
CA GLU A 85 1.09 15.51 -2.89
C GLU A 85 2.47 15.43 -3.56
N GLY A 86 2.54 14.86 -4.77
CA GLY A 86 3.78 14.73 -5.52
C GLY A 86 4.46 16.08 -5.80
N ILE A 87 3.68 17.10 -6.19
CA ILE A 87 4.20 18.47 -6.39
C ILE A 87 4.74 19.06 -5.09
N VAL A 88 4.02 18.90 -3.98
CA VAL A 88 4.48 19.36 -2.66
C VAL A 88 5.78 18.64 -2.29
N PHE A 89 5.88 17.33 -2.53
CA PHE A 89 7.11 16.58 -2.27
C PHE A 89 8.29 17.00 -3.15
N ILE A 90 8.06 17.34 -4.42
CA ILE A 90 9.13 17.92 -5.25
C ILE A 90 9.66 19.20 -4.60
N VAL A 91 8.78 20.11 -4.18
CA VAL A 91 9.18 21.35 -3.51
C VAL A 91 9.92 21.08 -2.19
N LEU A 92 9.41 20.16 -1.37
CA LEU A 92 10.01 19.78 -0.09
C LEU A 92 11.37 19.05 -0.28
N SER A 93 11.55 18.30 -1.36
CA SER A 93 12.80 17.59 -1.67
C SER A 93 13.90 18.52 -2.15
N LEU A 94 13.55 19.68 -2.73
CA LEU A 94 14.51 20.75 -3.06
C LEU A 94 15.06 21.47 -1.80
N THR A 95 14.33 21.33 -0.69
CA THR A 95 14.69 21.91 0.61
C THR A 95 15.02 20.80 1.61
N ASN A 96 15.58 21.15 2.78
CA ASN A 96 15.80 20.15 3.85
C ASN A 96 14.57 19.97 4.76
N ILE A 97 13.41 20.51 4.35
CA ILE A 97 12.19 20.53 5.17
C ILE A 97 11.63 19.11 5.33
N ARG A 98 11.68 18.27 4.30
CA ARG A 98 11.18 16.87 4.35
C ARG A 98 11.91 16.07 5.45
N GLU A 99 13.23 16.22 5.54
CA GLU A 99 14.05 15.60 6.59
C GLU A 99 13.72 16.16 7.98
N ALA A 100 13.54 17.47 8.08
CA ALA A 100 13.16 18.12 9.34
C ALA A 100 11.78 17.68 9.84
N ILE A 101 10.79 17.53 8.95
CA ILE A 101 9.46 17.01 9.28
C ILE A 101 9.57 15.57 9.78
N PHE A 102 10.31 14.72 9.06
CA PHE A 102 10.51 13.34 9.48
C PHE A 102 11.13 13.27 10.88
N ASN A 103 12.16 14.06 11.16
CA ASN A 103 12.84 14.08 12.45
C ASN A 103 11.99 14.67 13.59
N ALA A 104 10.98 15.47 13.25
CA ALA A 104 10.07 16.08 14.22
C ALA A 104 9.12 15.09 14.90
N ILE A 105 8.87 13.93 14.27
CA ILE A 105 7.92 12.92 14.77
C ILE A 105 8.65 11.90 15.64
N PRO A 106 8.08 11.52 16.81
CA PRO A 106 8.69 10.55 17.71
C PRO A 106 8.93 9.20 17.04
N LYS A 107 10.08 8.58 17.33
CA LYS A 107 10.51 7.30 16.73
C LYS A 107 9.47 6.19 16.96
N ASN A 108 8.93 6.07 18.18
CA ASN A 108 7.93 5.08 18.52
C ASN A 108 6.65 5.26 17.69
N LEU A 109 6.20 6.52 17.50
CA LEU A 109 5.00 6.80 16.71
C LEU A 109 5.21 6.48 15.22
N LYS A 110 6.41 6.68 14.68
CA LYS A 110 6.76 6.24 13.31
C LYS A 110 6.59 4.73 13.14
N SER A 111 7.13 3.96 14.10
CA SER A 111 6.98 2.50 14.10
C SER A 111 5.50 2.09 14.22
N ALA A 112 4.74 2.78 15.08
CA ALA A 112 3.31 2.52 15.25
C ALA A 112 2.49 2.78 13.98
N VAL A 113 2.81 3.82 13.21
CA VAL A 113 2.17 4.07 11.91
C VAL A 113 2.41 2.90 10.96
N SER A 114 3.65 2.42 10.83
CA SER A 114 3.96 1.26 9.99
C SER A 114 3.20 0.00 10.43
N VAL A 115 3.15 -0.28 11.73
CA VAL A 115 2.40 -1.41 12.31
C VAL A 115 0.90 -1.29 12.02
N GLY A 116 0.33 -0.10 12.23
CA GLY A 116 -1.10 0.16 11.99
C GLY A 116 -1.47 -0.03 10.51
N ILE A 117 -0.65 0.49 9.59
CA ILE A 117 -0.81 0.29 8.14
C ILE A 117 -0.74 -1.22 7.80
N GLY A 118 0.21 -1.95 8.40
CA GLY A 118 0.32 -3.40 8.19
C GLY A 118 -0.93 -4.16 8.61
N LEU A 119 -1.47 -3.86 9.79
CA LEU A 119 -2.73 -4.47 10.26
C LEU A 119 -3.92 -4.07 9.36
N PHE A 120 -3.98 -2.83 8.90
CA PHE A 120 -5.02 -2.36 7.99
C PHE A 120 -4.99 -3.10 6.65
N ILE A 121 -3.80 -3.26 6.04
CA ILE A 121 -3.64 -4.00 4.78
C ILE A 121 -4.01 -5.47 4.96
N ALA A 122 -3.58 -6.11 6.06
CA ALA A 122 -3.94 -7.50 6.36
C ALA A 122 -5.46 -7.65 6.51
N PHE A 123 -6.12 -6.70 7.18
CA PHE A 123 -7.56 -6.67 7.34
C PHE A 123 -8.30 -6.54 6.01
N ILE A 124 -7.82 -5.67 5.11
CA ILE A 124 -8.34 -5.58 3.74
C ILE A 124 -8.18 -6.92 3.02
N GLY A 125 -7.04 -7.60 3.16
CA GLY A 125 -6.83 -8.93 2.59
C GLY A 125 -7.86 -9.95 3.08
N LEU A 126 -8.15 -9.97 4.39
CA LEU A 126 -9.17 -10.84 4.97
C LEU A 126 -10.57 -10.56 4.41
N GLN A 127 -10.92 -9.29 4.20
CA GLN A 127 -12.22 -8.90 3.63
C GLN A 127 -12.31 -9.19 2.13
N ASN A 128 -11.26 -8.91 1.35
CA ASN A 128 -11.24 -9.17 -0.10
C ASN A 128 -11.34 -10.67 -0.42
N ALA A 129 -10.87 -11.52 0.49
CA ALA A 129 -11.02 -12.97 0.40
C ALA A 129 -12.35 -13.48 1.00
N ASN A 130 -13.20 -12.60 1.51
CA ASN A 130 -14.40 -12.94 2.26
C ASN A 130 -14.16 -13.85 3.48
N ILE A 131 -12.94 -13.90 4.02
CA ILE A 131 -12.63 -14.62 5.26
C ILE A 131 -13.33 -13.95 6.44
N VAL A 132 -13.36 -12.61 6.41
CA VAL A 132 -14.11 -11.77 7.35
C VAL A 132 -15.20 -11.05 6.58
N VAL A 133 -16.41 -11.14 7.05
CA VAL A 133 -17.62 -10.54 6.45
C VAL A 133 -18.36 -9.67 7.47
N GLY A 134 -19.25 -8.80 6.99
CA GLY A 134 -20.15 -8.05 7.86
C GLY A 134 -21.06 -9.01 8.63
N GLY A 135 -21.24 -8.77 9.91
CA GLY A 135 -22.02 -9.61 10.79
C GLY A 135 -23.03 -8.83 11.62
N SER A 136 -23.77 -9.53 12.46
CA SER A 136 -24.80 -8.95 13.34
C SER A 136 -24.23 -7.99 14.38
N THR A 137 -22.96 -8.18 14.79
CA THR A 137 -22.29 -7.31 15.77
C THR A 137 -21.38 -6.29 15.12
N LEU A 138 -20.59 -6.61 14.18
CA LEU A 138 -19.76 -5.76 13.33
C LEU A 138 -19.13 -6.59 12.21
N LEU A 139 -18.37 -7.60 12.60
CA LEU A 139 -17.64 -8.50 11.72
C LEU A 139 -17.77 -9.93 12.24
N GLU A 140 -17.87 -10.86 11.32
CA GLU A 140 -17.94 -12.28 11.61
C GLU A 140 -17.00 -13.07 10.70
N LEU A 141 -16.59 -14.25 11.16
CA LEU A 141 -15.92 -15.20 10.30
C LEU A 141 -16.92 -15.65 9.21
N PHE A 142 -16.41 -15.87 8.02
CA PHE A 142 -17.24 -16.32 6.89
C PHE A 142 -18.17 -17.48 7.27
N SER A 143 -19.44 -17.28 6.93
CA SER A 143 -20.47 -18.32 6.81
C SER A 143 -21.31 -17.99 5.59
N ILE A 144 -21.84 -19.02 4.91
CA ILE A 144 -22.66 -18.80 3.71
C ILE A 144 -23.90 -17.98 4.03
N ASP A 145 -24.59 -18.32 5.12
CA ASP A 145 -25.80 -17.64 5.54
C ASP A 145 -25.53 -16.18 5.92
N GLY A 146 -24.41 -15.92 6.63
CA GLY A 146 -23.95 -14.57 6.98
C GLY A 146 -23.59 -13.76 5.74
N TYR A 147 -22.85 -14.35 4.80
CA TYR A 147 -22.49 -13.69 3.54
C TYR A 147 -23.74 -13.33 2.71
N ASN A 148 -24.64 -14.28 2.51
CA ASN A 148 -25.87 -14.08 1.75
C ASN A 148 -26.75 -13.01 2.39
N SER A 149 -26.90 -13.05 3.71
CA SER A 149 -27.67 -12.04 4.46
C SER A 149 -27.05 -10.64 4.34
N ALA A 150 -25.73 -10.53 4.43
CA ALA A 150 -25.03 -9.24 4.37
C ALA A 150 -25.01 -8.63 2.96
N LYS A 151 -24.98 -9.48 1.91
CA LYS A 151 -24.88 -9.02 0.51
C LYS A 151 -26.22 -9.02 -0.23
N GLY A 152 -27.24 -9.69 0.31
CA GLY A 152 -28.53 -9.83 -0.37
C GLY A 152 -28.47 -10.73 -1.61
N VAL A 153 -27.64 -11.77 -1.60
CA VAL A 153 -27.38 -12.68 -2.73
C VAL A 153 -27.60 -14.14 -2.30
N GLU A 154 -27.69 -15.06 -3.26
CA GLU A 154 -27.76 -16.51 -3.02
C GLU A 154 -26.45 -17.20 -3.44
N ALA A 155 -25.36 -16.90 -2.75
CA ALA A 155 -24.08 -17.56 -2.96
C ALA A 155 -24.06 -18.97 -2.34
N SER A 156 -23.17 -19.82 -2.86
CA SER A 156 -23.02 -21.22 -2.45
C SER A 156 -21.57 -21.58 -2.06
N MET A 157 -21.39 -22.80 -1.55
CA MET A 157 -20.02 -23.31 -1.32
C MET A 157 -19.22 -23.44 -2.62
N ASN A 158 -19.87 -23.66 -3.78
CA ASN A 158 -19.19 -23.87 -5.06
C ASN A 158 -18.76 -22.56 -5.75
N ASN A 159 -19.15 -21.39 -5.22
CA ASN A 159 -18.64 -20.10 -5.67
C ASN A 159 -17.88 -19.39 -4.55
N VAL A 160 -18.55 -18.70 -3.61
CA VAL A 160 -17.84 -17.96 -2.56
C VAL A 160 -17.14 -18.86 -1.54
N GLY A 161 -17.76 -19.99 -1.13
CA GLY A 161 -17.17 -20.85 -0.09
C GLY A 161 -15.82 -21.43 -0.48
N ILE A 162 -15.70 -21.92 -1.72
CA ILE A 162 -14.43 -22.47 -2.22
C ILE A 162 -13.36 -21.40 -2.37
N THR A 163 -13.71 -20.15 -2.74
CA THR A 163 -12.72 -19.07 -2.84
C THR A 163 -12.16 -18.67 -1.47
N VAL A 164 -12.98 -18.69 -0.42
CA VAL A 164 -12.52 -18.48 0.98
C VAL A 164 -11.54 -19.59 1.39
N LEU A 165 -11.88 -20.85 1.11
CA LEU A 165 -10.98 -21.97 1.41
C LEU A 165 -9.65 -21.87 0.64
N LEU A 166 -9.71 -21.53 -0.65
CA LEU A 166 -8.53 -21.32 -1.49
C LEU A 166 -7.65 -20.18 -0.97
N ALA A 167 -8.26 -19.09 -0.49
CA ALA A 167 -7.50 -17.99 0.12
C ALA A 167 -6.78 -18.44 1.39
N LEU A 168 -7.42 -19.21 2.26
CA LEU A 168 -6.78 -19.76 3.47
C LEU A 168 -5.62 -20.70 3.13
N ILE A 169 -5.82 -21.58 2.15
CA ILE A 169 -4.75 -22.44 1.62
C ILE A 169 -3.61 -21.58 1.04
N GLY A 170 -3.96 -20.50 0.32
CA GLY A 170 -3.02 -19.54 -0.26
C GLY A 170 -2.15 -18.86 0.80
N VAL A 171 -2.73 -18.48 1.94
CA VAL A 171 -1.97 -17.94 3.09
C VAL A 171 -0.96 -18.99 3.58
N GLY A 172 -1.39 -20.24 3.71
CA GLY A 172 -0.51 -21.36 4.09
C GLY A 172 0.62 -21.58 3.08
N ILE A 173 0.32 -21.62 1.78
CA ILE A 173 1.31 -21.74 0.70
C ILE A 173 2.33 -20.61 0.76
N THR A 174 1.84 -19.37 0.82
CA THR A 174 2.72 -18.19 0.87
C THR A 174 3.59 -18.22 2.11
N GLY A 175 3.02 -18.57 3.28
CA GLY A 175 3.77 -18.74 4.52
C GLY A 175 4.89 -19.79 4.43
N ILE A 176 4.62 -20.95 3.82
CA ILE A 176 5.64 -22.01 3.58
C ILE A 176 6.75 -21.49 2.66
N LEU A 177 6.40 -20.76 1.59
CA LEU A 177 7.38 -20.18 0.67
C LEU A 177 8.26 -19.12 1.35
N VAL A 178 7.67 -18.32 2.25
CA VAL A 178 8.40 -17.34 3.09
C VAL A 178 9.37 -18.05 4.03
N ILE A 179 8.92 -19.07 4.77
CA ILE A 179 9.76 -19.85 5.70
C ILE A 179 10.92 -20.52 4.96
N LYS A 180 10.68 -21.01 3.74
CA LYS A 180 11.71 -21.61 2.90
C LYS A 180 12.60 -20.60 2.18
N ASN A 181 12.42 -19.30 2.40
CA ASN A 181 13.15 -18.22 1.75
C ASN A 181 13.14 -18.32 0.22
N VAL A 182 12.01 -18.73 -0.38
CA VAL A 182 11.87 -18.80 -1.83
C VAL A 182 11.83 -17.38 -2.39
N LYS A 183 12.67 -17.07 -3.39
CA LYS A 183 12.69 -15.76 -4.03
C LYS A 183 11.39 -15.52 -4.79
N GLY A 184 10.78 -14.35 -4.58
CA GLY A 184 9.46 -14.04 -5.14
C GLY A 184 8.31 -14.81 -4.49
N ASN A 185 8.47 -15.20 -3.21
CA ASN A 185 7.52 -15.99 -2.44
C ASN A 185 6.07 -15.47 -2.51
N ILE A 186 5.88 -14.13 -2.47
CA ILE A 186 4.55 -13.52 -2.56
C ILE A 186 3.95 -13.75 -3.96
N LEU A 187 4.71 -13.50 -5.02
CA LEU A 187 4.24 -13.76 -6.39
C LEU A 187 3.91 -15.23 -6.61
N TRP A 188 4.80 -16.14 -6.19
CA TRP A 188 4.54 -17.57 -6.27
C TRP A 188 3.35 -18.00 -5.43
N GLY A 189 3.14 -17.40 -4.26
CA GLY A 189 1.97 -17.61 -3.44
C GLY A 189 0.66 -17.28 -4.18
N ILE A 190 0.62 -16.12 -4.84
CA ILE A 190 -0.51 -15.69 -5.68
C ILE A 190 -0.74 -16.68 -6.83
N LEU A 191 0.32 -16.97 -7.60
CA LEU A 191 0.19 -17.83 -8.78
C LEU A 191 -0.25 -19.25 -8.44
N LEU A 192 0.32 -19.84 -7.38
CA LEU A 192 -0.05 -21.19 -6.94
C LEU A 192 -1.49 -21.23 -6.41
N THR A 193 -1.93 -20.20 -5.69
CA THR A 193 -3.32 -20.11 -5.21
C THR A 193 -4.29 -19.97 -6.38
N TRP A 194 -3.94 -19.16 -7.38
CA TRP A 194 -4.73 -19.01 -8.60
C TRP A 194 -4.80 -20.31 -9.42
N ILE A 195 -3.65 -20.99 -9.62
CA ILE A 195 -3.60 -22.29 -10.30
C ILE A 195 -4.50 -23.33 -9.60
N LEU A 196 -4.48 -23.38 -8.26
CA LEU A 196 -5.41 -24.23 -7.52
C LEU A 196 -6.88 -23.86 -7.79
N GLY A 197 -7.17 -22.57 -7.86
CA GLY A 197 -8.52 -22.10 -8.26
C GLY A 197 -8.92 -22.57 -9.66
N ILE A 198 -8.02 -22.47 -10.64
CA ILE A 198 -8.24 -22.97 -12.01
C ILE A 198 -8.51 -24.50 -11.99
N ILE A 199 -7.73 -25.27 -11.24
CA ILE A 199 -7.95 -26.71 -11.08
C ILE A 199 -9.32 -26.97 -10.48
N CYS A 200 -9.74 -26.22 -9.45
CA CYS A 200 -11.09 -26.34 -8.88
C CYS A 200 -12.18 -26.00 -9.90
N GLN A 201 -11.97 -24.99 -10.76
CA GLN A 201 -12.91 -24.67 -11.82
C GLN A 201 -13.00 -25.80 -12.85
N MET A 202 -11.88 -26.35 -13.29
CA MET A 202 -11.87 -27.47 -14.24
C MET A 202 -12.49 -28.75 -13.66
N ALA A 203 -12.38 -28.95 -12.35
CA ALA A 203 -12.99 -30.07 -11.64
C ALA A 203 -14.48 -29.86 -11.31
N GLY A 204 -15.07 -28.71 -11.63
CA GLY A 204 -16.45 -28.38 -11.30
C GLY A 204 -16.71 -28.08 -9.82
N ILE A 205 -15.63 -27.91 -9.02
CA ILE A 205 -15.71 -27.54 -7.60
C ILE A 205 -15.99 -26.02 -7.46
N TYR A 206 -15.29 -25.20 -8.27
CA TYR A 206 -15.62 -23.80 -8.44
C TYR A 206 -16.51 -23.60 -9.66
N VAL A 207 -17.67 -23.01 -9.45
CA VAL A 207 -18.63 -22.69 -10.52
C VAL A 207 -18.71 -21.17 -10.64
N PRO A 208 -18.28 -20.59 -11.77
CA PRO A 208 -18.42 -19.16 -12.01
C PRO A 208 -19.89 -18.73 -11.98
N ASP A 209 -20.14 -17.59 -11.36
CA ASP A 209 -21.45 -16.95 -11.28
C ASP A 209 -21.28 -15.43 -11.42
N PRO A 210 -21.31 -14.90 -12.67
CA PRO A 210 -21.11 -13.49 -12.93
C PRO A 210 -22.17 -12.56 -12.31
N GLU A 211 -23.38 -13.07 -12.03
CA GLU A 211 -24.46 -12.27 -11.45
C GLU A 211 -24.15 -11.82 -10.02
N ILE A 212 -23.37 -12.63 -9.30
CA ILE A 212 -22.91 -12.33 -7.94
C ILE A 212 -21.41 -11.97 -7.88
N GLY A 213 -20.78 -11.70 -9.04
CA GLY A 213 -19.41 -11.19 -9.13
C GLY A 213 -18.31 -12.25 -9.14
N PHE A 214 -18.62 -13.54 -9.35
CA PHE A 214 -17.64 -14.63 -9.45
C PHE A 214 -17.43 -15.04 -10.91
N TYR A 215 -16.34 -14.54 -11.49
CA TYR A 215 -16.01 -14.75 -12.91
C TYR A 215 -15.15 -16.00 -13.12
N SER A 216 -14.97 -16.36 -14.40
CA SER A 216 -14.02 -17.42 -14.80
C SER A 216 -12.61 -17.06 -14.35
N LEU A 217 -11.88 -18.04 -13.84
CA LEU A 217 -10.49 -17.92 -13.39
C LEU A 217 -9.49 -18.14 -14.52
N LEU A 218 -9.96 -18.50 -15.73
CA LEU A 218 -9.11 -18.73 -16.89
C LEU A 218 -8.70 -17.39 -17.51
N PRO A 219 -7.42 -17.22 -17.89
CA PRO A 219 -6.97 -16.04 -18.60
C PRO A 219 -7.67 -15.91 -19.94
N ASP A 220 -8.07 -14.68 -20.28
CA ASP A 220 -8.64 -14.39 -21.61
C ASP A 220 -7.53 -13.90 -22.56
N PHE A 221 -7.19 -14.74 -23.53
CA PHE A 221 -6.24 -14.42 -24.59
C PHE A 221 -6.91 -13.99 -25.90
N SER A 222 -8.20 -13.70 -25.90
CA SER A 222 -8.94 -13.29 -27.12
C SER A 222 -8.35 -12.04 -27.77
N SER A 223 -7.83 -11.11 -26.96
CA SER A 223 -7.15 -9.90 -27.39
C SER A 223 -5.63 -10.10 -27.66
N GLY A 224 -5.12 -11.33 -27.52
CA GLY A 224 -3.69 -11.62 -27.61
C GLY A 224 -2.91 -11.00 -26.45
N PHE A 225 -1.63 -10.72 -26.67
CA PHE A 225 -0.75 -10.02 -25.70
C PHE A 225 -0.76 -8.50 -25.92
N SER A 226 -1.93 -7.92 -26.15
CA SER A 226 -2.09 -6.48 -26.33
C SER A 226 -1.97 -5.73 -25.00
N ILE A 227 -1.39 -4.52 -25.06
CA ILE A 227 -1.32 -3.63 -23.89
C ILE A 227 -2.69 -2.96 -23.71
N PRO A 228 -3.35 -3.08 -22.55
CA PRO A 228 -4.61 -2.39 -22.29
C PRO A 228 -4.45 -0.87 -22.42
N SER A 229 -5.48 -0.19 -22.93
CA SER A 229 -5.45 1.26 -23.08
C SER A 229 -5.40 1.95 -21.73
N ILE A 230 -4.47 2.89 -21.56
CA ILE A 230 -4.37 3.73 -20.36
C ILE A 230 -5.40 4.89 -20.37
N MET A 231 -5.99 5.21 -21.52
CA MET A 231 -6.83 6.40 -21.73
C MET A 231 -8.00 6.56 -20.73
N PRO A 232 -8.63 5.48 -20.22
CA PRO A 232 -9.67 5.62 -19.21
C PRO A 232 -9.23 6.34 -17.93
N VAL A 233 -7.94 6.26 -17.55
CA VAL A 233 -7.41 6.84 -16.31
C VAL A 233 -6.37 7.94 -16.55
N PHE A 234 -5.78 8.00 -17.73
CA PHE A 234 -4.72 8.95 -18.06
C PHE A 234 -5.18 10.41 -18.02
N GLY A 235 -4.51 11.22 -17.19
CA GLY A 235 -4.79 12.66 -17.07
C GLY A 235 -6.16 13.01 -16.47
N LYS A 236 -6.86 12.05 -15.88
CA LYS A 236 -8.18 12.23 -15.28
C LYS A 236 -8.08 12.87 -13.89
N LEU A 237 -7.58 14.11 -13.86
CA LEU A 237 -7.48 14.91 -12.63
C LEU A 237 -8.67 15.86 -12.53
N ASP A 238 -9.36 15.82 -11.39
CA ASP A 238 -10.48 16.74 -11.07
C ASP A 238 -10.08 17.64 -9.90
N PHE A 239 -9.83 18.91 -10.19
CA PHE A 239 -9.45 19.92 -9.21
C PHE A 239 -10.64 20.52 -8.47
N SER A 240 -11.86 20.01 -8.66
CA SER A 240 -13.03 20.46 -7.92
C SER A 240 -12.90 20.12 -6.44
N GLY A 241 -13.02 21.11 -5.56
CA GLY A 241 -12.93 20.89 -4.11
C GLY A 241 -11.53 20.90 -3.50
N VAL A 242 -10.46 21.18 -4.28
CA VAL A 242 -9.06 21.23 -3.82
C VAL A 242 -8.83 22.16 -2.61
N PHE A 243 -9.65 23.21 -2.48
CA PHE A 243 -9.56 24.15 -1.36
C PHE A 243 -10.45 23.78 -0.16
N SER A 244 -11.12 22.63 -0.18
CA SER A 244 -11.88 22.17 0.99
C SER A 244 -10.94 21.71 2.10
N LEU A 245 -11.33 21.92 3.37
CA LEU A 245 -10.53 21.49 4.52
C LEU A 245 -10.31 19.96 4.50
N ASN A 246 -11.34 19.20 4.12
CA ASN A 246 -11.26 17.74 3.97
C ASN A 246 -10.22 17.32 2.95
N PHE A 247 -10.16 17.99 1.81
CA PHE A 247 -9.19 17.69 0.77
C PHE A 247 -7.76 17.99 1.24
N ILE A 248 -7.53 19.07 1.97
CA ILE A 248 -6.22 19.39 2.57
C ILE A 248 -5.80 18.29 3.55
N VAL A 249 -6.74 17.77 4.36
CA VAL A 249 -6.45 16.64 5.27
C VAL A 249 -6.10 15.37 4.50
N VAL A 250 -6.78 15.08 3.39
CA VAL A 250 -6.48 13.94 2.53
C VAL A 250 -5.07 14.06 1.93
N ILE A 251 -4.71 15.22 1.37
CA ILE A 251 -3.33 15.46 0.86
C ILE A 251 -2.31 15.27 1.98
N PHE A 252 -2.60 15.85 3.16
CA PHE A 252 -1.68 15.73 4.29
C PHE A 252 -1.49 14.28 4.72
N ALA A 253 -2.55 13.47 4.72
CA ALA A 253 -2.44 12.05 5.06
C ALA A 253 -1.62 11.28 4.01
N PHE A 254 -1.80 11.54 2.72
CA PHE A 254 -0.95 10.99 1.67
C PHE A 254 0.52 11.37 1.88
N LEU A 255 0.81 12.67 2.04
CA LEU A 255 2.15 13.19 2.32
C LEU A 255 2.81 12.50 3.52
N PHE A 256 2.04 12.30 4.59
CA PHE A 256 2.54 11.75 5.83
C PHE A 256 2.87 10.26 5.66
N VAL A 257 1.95 9.49 5.09
CA VAL A 257 2.13 8.03 4.88
C VAL A 257 3.29 7.78 3.93
N ASP A 258 3.34 8.47 2.78
CA ASP A 258 4.41 8.31 1.79
C ASP A 258 5.79 8.69 2.36
N MET A 259 5.85 9.77 3.14
CA MET A 259 7.10 10.18 3.77
C MET A 259 7.67 9.10 4.69
N PHE A 260 6.82 8.41 5.48
CA PHE A 260 7.27 7.34 6.36
C PHE A 260 7.62 6.07 5.60
N ASP A 261 6.82 5.72 4.62
CA ASP A 261 7.04 4.54 3.81
C ASP A 261 8.35 4.66 3.03
N THR A 262 8.54 5.77 2.33
CA THR A 262 9.76 6.03 1.54
C THR A 262 11.01 6.13 2.40
N ILE A 263 11.02 6.99 3.45
CA ILE A 263 12.24 7.18 4.24
C ILE A 263 12.54 5.94 5.08
N GLY A 264 11.51 5.30 5.64
CA GLY A 264 11.65 4.05 6.37
C GLY A 264 12.26 2.95 5.50
N THR A 265 11.77 2.81 4.28
CA THR A 265 12.27 1.84 3.31
C THR A 265 13.69 2.16 2.85
N LEU A 266 13.97 3.43 2.48
CA LEU A 266 15.30 3.85 2.05
C LEU A 266 16.35 3.56 3.13
N ILE A 267 16.09 3.94 4.38
CA ILE A 267 17.02 3.71 5.50
C ILE A 267 17.12 2.21 5.78
N GLY A 268 16.00 1.49 5.87
CA GLY A 268 15.98 0.07 6.20
C GLY A 268 16.74 -0.79 5.19
N VAL A 269 16.51 -0.56 3.89
CA VAL A 269 17.18 -1.30 2.82
C VAL A 269 18.65 -0.88 2.72
N SER A 270 18.96 0.42 2.87
CA SER A 270 20.34 0.92 2.83
C SER A 270 21.18 0.41 3.98
N THR A 271 20.61 0.31 5.19
CA THR A 271 21.29 -0.29 6.36
C THR A 271 21.67 -1.75 6.06
N LYS A 272 20.71 -2.52 5.54
CA LYS A 272 20.94 -3.93 5.15
C LYS A 272 21.93 -4.06 4.02
N ALA A 273 22.04 -3.05 3.16
CA ALA A 273 22.97 -2.99 2.03
C ALA A 273 24.38 -2.54 2.41
N GLY A 274 24.58 -2.03 3.63
CA GLY A 274 25.84 -1.40 4.04
C GLY A 274 26.14 -0.13 3.22
N MET A 275 25.10 0.65 2.86
CA MET A 275 25.21 1.85 2.02
C MET A 275 25.17 3.16 2.83
N LEU A 276 25.03 3.08 4.15
CA LEU A 276 25.09 4.24 5.03
C LEU A 276 26.54 4.66 5.27
N ASP A 277 26.76 5.97 5.42
CA ASP A 277 28.04 6.53 5.82
C ASP A 277 28.35 6.28 7.32
N GLU A 278 29.50 6.75 7.80
CA GLU A 278 29.94 6.57 9.19
C GLU A 278 29.00 7.26 10.19
N GLU A 279 28.30 8.31 9.78
CA GLU A 279 27.30 9.04 10.56
C GLU A 279 25.90 8.39 10.51
N GLY A 280 25.73 7.32 9.72
CA GLY A 280 24.45 6.62 9.53
C GLY A 280 23.50 7.31 8.55
N HIS A 281 23.98 8.22 7.71
CA HIS A 281 23.22 8.87 6.66
C HIS A 281 23.33 8.10 5.34
N LEU A 282 22.30 8.21 4.52
CA LEU A 282 22.32 7.68 3.15
C LEU A 282 22.89 8.74 2.21
N PRO A 283 24.08 8.52 1.59
CA PRO A 283 24.61 9.43 0.59
C PRO A 283 23.60 9.66 -0.54
N ASN A 284 23.49 10.89 -1.06
CA ASN A 284 22.54 11.23 -2.13
C ASN A 284 21.05 10.89 -1.85
N ILE A 285 20.61 10.91 -0.59
CA ILE A 285 19.21 10.72 -0.21
C ILE A 285 18.28 11.70 -0.94
N LYS A 286 18.75 12.92 -1.23
CA LYS A 286 17.98 13.93 -1.98
C LYS A 286 17.62 13.46 -3.39
N GLY A 287 18.55 12.78 -4.06
CA GLY A 287 18.27 12.18 -5.38
C GLY A 287 17.19 11.09 -5.31
N ALA A 288 17.23 10.25 -4.29
CA ALA A 288 16.22 9.21 -4.07
C ALA A 288 14.85 9.80 -3.73
N LEU A 289 14.80 10.79 -2.85
CA LEU A 289 13.55 11.49 -2.48
C LEU A 289 12.96 12.29 -3.65
N MET A 290 13.81 12.83 -4.54
CA MET A 290 13.35 13.49 -5.75
C MET A 290 12.80 12.48 -6.76
N ALA A 291 13.43 11.31 -6.92
CA ALA A 291 12.93 10.24 -7.79
C ALA A 291 11.53 9.79 -7.36
N ASP A 292 11.33 9.62 -6.08
CA ASP A 292 10.06 9.25 -5.44
C ASP A 292 8.97 10.32 -5.68
N ALA A 293 9.27 11.59 -5.41
CA ALA A 293 8.33 12.69 -5.61
C ALA A 293 7.91 12.87 -7.08
N VAL A 294 8.85 12.77 -8.01
CA VAL A 294 8.56 12.86 -9.45
C VAL A 294 7.78 11.61 -9.90
N ALA A 295 8.11 10.42 -9.39
CA ALA A 295 7.40 9.19 -9.69
C ALA A 295 5.94 9.24 -9.23
N THR A 296 5.66 9.77 -8.03
CA THR A 296 4.31 10.02 -7.51
C THR A 296 3.53 10.97 -8.41
N THR A 297 4.13 12.11 -8.78
CA THR A 297 3.49 13.10 -9.66
C THR A 297 3.15 12.49 -11.02
N VAL A 298 4.10 11.78 -11.64
CA VAL A 298 3.91 11.11 -12.92
C VAL A 298 2.89 9.98 -12.79
N GLY A 299 2.94 9.19 -11.71
CA GLY A 299 2.00 8.11 -11.41
C GLY A 299 0.56 8.61 -11.37
N ALA A 300 0.30 9.73 -10.70
CA ALA A 300 -1.02 10.36 -10.64
C ALA A 300 -1.52 10.79 -12.04
N VAL A 301 -0.65 11.35 -12.90
CA VAL A 301 -1.00 11.68 -14.29
C VAL A 301 -1.29 10.42 -15.11
N LEU A 302 -0.53 9.35 -14.88
CA LEU A 302 -0.76 8.05 -15.53
C LEU A 302 -2.06 7.38 -15.05
N GLY A 303 -2.63 7.81 -13.92
CA GLY A 303 -3.86 7.25 -13.37
C GLY A 303 -3.62 6.14 -12.34
N THR A 304 -2.53 6.22 -11.59
CA THR A 304 -2.28 5.35 -10.43
C THR A 304 -1.94 6.19 -9.19
N THR A 305 -1.87 5.54 -8.05
CA THR A 305 -1.64 6.17 -6.75
C THR A 305 -0.17 6.52 -6.53
N THR A 306 0.14 7.04 -5.34
CA THR A 306 1.50 7.40 -4.90
C THR A 306 2.49 6.27 -5.17
N THR A 307 3.54 6.60 -5.92
CA THR A 307 4.58 5.66 -6.34
C THR A 307 5.79 5.83 -5.43
N THR A 308 6.09 4.84 -4.61
CA THR A 308 7.08 4.90 -3.54
C THR A 308 8.12 3.79 -3.62
N THR A 309 9.21 3.91 -2.88
CA THR A 309 10.29 2.93 -2.82
C THR A 309 9.84 1.67 -2.08
N PHE A 310 10.06 0.49 -2.67
CA PHE A 310 9.63 -0.80 -2.12
C PHE A 310 10.72 -1.48 -1.29
N VAL A 311 10.33 -2.00 -0.12
CA VAL A 311 11.20 -2.74 0.81
C VAL A 311 11.72 -4.05 0.21
N GLU A 312 11.01 -4.63 -0.74
CA GLU A 312 11.39 -5.81 -1.52
C GLU A 312 12.68 -5.59 -2.32
N SER A 313 13.09 -4.34 -2.53
CA SER A 313 14.40 -4.00 -3.10
C SER A 313 15.55 -4.62 -2.29
N ALA A 314 15.34 -4.89 -0.99
CA ALA A 314 16.30 -5.60 -0.15
C ALA A 314 16.66 -6.98 -0.68
N SER A 315 15.75 -7.65 -1.42
CA SER A 315 16.02 -8.95 -2.03
C SER A 315 17.06 -8.88 -3.15
N GLY A 316 16.97 -7.86 -4.00
CA GLY A 316 17.97 -7.61 -5.05
C GLY A 316 19.30 -7.14 -4.49
N VAL A 317 19.26 -6.35 -3.41
CA VAL A 317 20.45 -5.92 -2.67
C VAL A 317 21.18 -7.11 -2.03
N SER A 318 20.44 -8.05 -1.43
CA SER A 318 21.04 -9.27 -0.84
C SER A 318 21.73 -10.18 -1.89
N GLU A 319 21.31 -10.08 -3.16
CA GLU A 319 21.93 -10.76 -4.30
C GLU A 319 23.14 -10.01 -4.90
N GLY A 320 23.54 -8.91 -4.29
CA GLY A 320 24.68 -8.11 -4.73
C GLY A 320 24.36 -6.87 -5.56
N GLY A 321 23.07 -6.52 -5.72
CA GLY A 321 22.66 -5.23 -6.34
C GLY A 321 23.15 -4.05 -5.50
N ARG A 322 23.87 -3.09 -6.14
CA ARG A 322 24.45 -1.93 -5.42
C ARG A 322 24.25 -0.61 -6.14
N THR A 323 23.85 -0.63 -7.39
CA THR A 323 23.79 0.57 -8.24
C THR A 323 22.47 0.67 -8.99
N GLY A 324 22.24 1.82 -9.61
CA GLY A 324 21.07 2.08 -10.46
C GLY A 324 20.90 1.11 -11.65
N LEU A 325 21.93 0.33 -12.00
CA LEU A 325 21.79 -0.72 -13.02
C LEU A 325 20.79 -1.81 -12.59
N THR A 326 20.76 -2.12 -11.28
CA THR A 326 19.76 -3.03 -10.70
C THR A 326 18.34 -2.48 -10.88
N SER A 327 18.15 -1.20 -10.61
CA SER A 327 16.87 -0.50 -10.78
C SER A 327 16.50 -0.42 -12.26
N ALA A 328 17.43 -0.03 -13.14
CA ALA A 328 17.18 0.03 -14.58
C ALA A 328 16.74 -1.33 -15.16
N THR A 329 17.37 -2.42 -14.71
CA THR A 329 16.95 -3.78 -15.12
C THR A 329 15.54 -4.10 -14.62
N THR A 330 15.22 -3.74 -13.38
CA THR A 330 13.88 -3.94 -12.81
C THR A 330 12.83 -3.11 -13.57
N ALA A 331 13.15 -1.87 -13.93
CA ALA A 331 12.29 -0.99 -14.71
C ALA A 331 11.97 -1.57 -16.10
N ILE A 332 12.99 -2.10 -16.80
CA ILE A 332 12.77 -2.77 -18.09
C ILE A 332 11.82 -3.96 -17.95
N LEU A 333 11.95 -4.76 -16.88
CA LEU A 333 11.08 -5.90 -16.63
C LEU A 333 9.63 -5.47 -16.34
N PHE A 334 9.40 -4.34 -15.64
CA PHE A 334 8.07 -3.76 -15.50
C PHE A 334 7.51 -3.31 -16.86
N GLY A 335 8.32 -2.71 -17.73
CA GLY A 335 7.91 -2.38 -19.09
C GLY A 335 7.54 -3.62 -19.93
N LEU A 336 8.33 -4.69 -19.84
CA LEU A 336 8.04 -5.95 -20.53
C LEU A 336 6.78 -6.65 -20.00
N SER A 337 6.46 -6.47 -18.73
CA SER A 337 5.25 -7.06 -18.12
C SER A 337 3.94 -6.49 -18.69
N LEU A 338 3.97 -5.34 -19.38
CA LEU A 338 2.81 -4.78 -20.09
C LEU A 338 2.19 -5.77 -21.09
N PHE A 339 3.01 -6.60 -21.71
CA PHE A 339 2.55 -7.63 -22.63
C PHE A 339 1.93 -8.86 -21.93
N LEU A 340 2.06 -8.96 -20.60
CA LEU A 340 1.52 -10.06 -19.80
C LEU A 340 0.18 -9.71 -19.13
N SER A 341 -0.49 -8.66 -19.62
CA SER A 341 -1.77 -8.19 -19.07
C SER A 341 -2.84 -9.29 -18.95
N PRO A 342 -3.03 -10.21 -19.93
CA PRO A 342 -4.06 -11.25 -19.81
C PRO A 342 -3.83 -12.18 -18.62
N ILE A 343 -2.57 -12.37 -18.22
CA ILE A 343 -2.21 -13.20 -17.06
C ILE A 343 -2.49 -12.46 -15.77
N PHE A 344 -1.96 -11.25 -15.61
CA PHE A 344 -2.09 -10.50 -14.36
C PHE A 344 -3.53 -10.07 -14.05
N LEU A 345 -4.32 -9.72 -15.07
CA LEU A 345 -5.72 -9.29 -14.92
C LEU A 345 -6.69 -10.46 -14.64
N ALA A 346 -6.30 -11.69 -14.97
CA ALA A 346 -7.11 -12.87 -14.65
C ALA A 346 -6.93 -13.33 -13.20
N ILE A 347 -5.97 -12.80 -12.44
CA ILE A 347 -5.71 -13.19 -11.06
C ILE A 347 -6.85 -12.64 -10.16
N PRO A 348 -7.64 -13.51 -9.51
CA PRO A 348 -8.77 -13.07 -8.69
C PRO A 348 -8.34 -12.57 -7.32
N SER A 349 -9.23 -11.81 -6.65
CA SER A 349 -8.98 -11.21 -5.34
C SER A 349 -8.64 -12.23 -4.24
N PHE A 350 -9.25 -13.41 -4.27
CA PHE A 350 -8.92 -14.47 -3.29
C PHE A 350 -7.48 -14.99 -3.42
N ALA A 351 -6.89 -14.89 -4.61
CA ALA A 351 -5.50 -15.28 -4.83
C ALA A 351 -4.51 -14.16 -4.47
N THR A 352 -4.92 -12.87 -4.56
CA THR A 352 -4.09 -11.74 -4.13
C THR A 352 -4.18 -11.47 -2.63
N ALA A 353 -5.25 -11.85 -1.96
CA ALA A 353 -5.46 -11.64 -0.53
C ALA A 353 -4.33 -12.21 0.37
N PRO A 354 -3.79 -13.42 0.13
CA PRO A 354 -2.63 -13.94 0.86
C PRO A 354 -1.42 -13.00 0.84
N ALA A 355 -1.20 -12.32 -0.28
CA ALA A 355 -0.12 -11.33 -0.40
C ALA A 355 -0.34 -10.13 0.54
N LEU A 356 -1.56 -9.59 0.60
CA LEU A 356 -1.91 -8.49 1.49
C LEU A 356 -1.71 -8.87 2.96
N ILE A 357 -2.12 -10.08 3.34
CA ILE A 357 -1.97 -10.61 4.70
C ILE A 357 -0.48 -10.74 5.08
N VAL A 358 0.33 -11.29 4.19
CA VAL A 358 1.77 -11.50 4.43
C VAL A 358 2.54 -10.17 4.42
N VAL A 359 2.22 -9.24 3.53
CA VAL A 359 2.81 -7.89 3.53
C VAL A 359 2.45 -7.16 4.83
N GLY A 360 1.19 -7.25 5.26
CA GLY A 360 0.75 -6.72 6.56
C GLY A 360 1.56 -7.31 7.72
N PHE A 361 1.87 -8.59 7.69
CA PHE A 361 2.74 -9.23 8.68
C PHE A 361 4.16 -8.65 8.67
N TYR A 362 4.77 -8.41 7.51
CA TYR A 362 6.09 -7.79 7.45
C TYR A 362 6.12 -6.39 8.06
N MET A 363 5.07 -5.60 7.85
CA MET A 363 4.95 -4.27 8.47
C MET A 363 4.71 -4.36 9.98
N LEU A 364 3.96 -5.37 10.45
CA LEU A 364 3.69 -5.63 11.86
C LEU A 364 4.99 -5.89 12.64
N THR A 365 6.03 -6.45 12.03
CA THR A 365 7.31 -6.71 12.72
C THR A 365 7.95 -5.46 13.31
N ASN A 366 7.61 -4.26 12.83
CA ASN A 366 8.06 -2.99 13.40
C ASN A 366 7.54 -2.73 14.83
N VAL A 367 6.60 -3.52 15.34
CA VAL A 367 6.10 -3.44 16.72
C VAL A 367 7.23 -3.66 17.74
N THR A 368 8.24 -4.44 17.39
CA THR A 368 9.41 -4.69 18.24
C THR A 368 10.30 -3.45 18.47
N HIS A 369 10.11 -2.42 17.68
CA HIS A 369 10.84 -1.15 17.81
C HIS A 369 10.11 -0.13 18.68
N ILE A 370 8.91 -0.47 19.20
CA ILE A 370 8.12 0.40 20.08
C ILE A 370 8.52 0.11 21.52
N ASP A 371 8.87 1.16 22.26
CA ASP A 371 9.13 1.09 23.71
C ASP A 371 7.79 1.04 24.45
N PHE A 372 7.35 -0.15 24.85
CA PHE A 372 6.14 -0.35 25.62
C PHE A 372 6.31 -0.12 27.13
N ASP A 373 7.53 -0.03 27.65
CA ASP A 373 7.79 0.26 29.04
C ASP A 373 7.50 1.72 29.39
N ASN A 374 7.64 2.61 28.43
CA ASN A 374 7.30 4.02 28.57
C ASN A 374 5.85 4.29 28.19
N PHE A 375 4.93 4.25 29.15
CA PHE A 375 3.49 4.38 28.88
C PHE A 375 3.08 5.68 28.19
N SER A 376 3.82 6.78 28.38
CA SER A 376 3.55 8.05 27.68
C SER A 376 3.89 8.03 26.18
N GLU A 377 4.67 7.05 25.74
CA GLU A 377 4.97 6.73 24.34
C GLU A 377 4.10 5.58 23.82
N ALA A 378 3.96 4.54 24.64
CA ALA A 378 3.27 3.31 24.26
C ALA A 378 1.77 3.51 24.01
N LEU A 379 1.08 4.27 24.87
CA LEU A 379 -0.37 4.46 24.73
C LEU A 379 -0.75 5.21 23.43
N PRO A 380 -0.09 6.30 23.03
CA PRO A 380 -0.32 6.90 21.71
C PRO A 380 -0.04 5.94 20.54
N CYS A 381 1.00 5.12 20.63
CA CYS A 381 1.31 4.11 19.64
C CYS A 381 0.21 3.05 19.53
N TYR A 382 -0.26 2.56 20.66
CA TYR A 382 -1.37 1.60 20.74
C TYR A 382 -2.66 2.17 20.11
N ILE A 383 -3.02 3.42 20.45
CA ILE A 383 -4.18 4.10 19.88
C ILE A 383 -4.03 4.23 18.35
N CYS A 384 -2.85 4.65 17.86
CA CYS A 384 -2.54 4.75 16.44
C CYS A 384 -2.73 3.42 15.72
N ILE A 385 -2.17 2.33 16.27
CA ILE A 385 -2.22 0.99 15.69
C ILE A 385 -3.65 0.46 15.62
N LEU A 386 -4.43 0.61 16.68
CA LEU A 386 -5.81 0.11 16.73
C LEU A 386 -6.75 0.90 15.84
N ALA A 387 -6.61 2.22 15.82
CA ALA A 387 -7.54 3.09 15.10
C ALA A 387 -7.55 2.81 13.59
N MET A 388 -6.41 2.43 12.99
CA MET A 388 -6.33 2.20 11.54
C MET A 388 -7.27 1.09 11.04
N PRO A 389 -7.20 -0.15 11.53
CA PRO A 389 -8.11 -1.19 11.09
C PRO A 389 -9.54 -1.01 11.60
N PHE A 390 -9.75 -0.49 12.83
CA PHE A 390 -11.09 -0.37 13.40
C PHE A 390 -11.92 0.76 12.79
N PHE A 391 -11.28 1.88 12.42
CA PHE A 391 -11.96 2.97 11.72
C PHE A 391 -11.84 2.87 10.20
N TYR A 392 -11.19 1.82 9.71
CA TYR A 392 -10.94 1.59 8.29
C TYR A 392 -10.23 2.79 7.63
N SER A 393 -9.32 3.42 8.36
CA SER A 393 -8.67 4.67 7.93
C SER A 393 -7.28 4.86 8.52
N ILE A 394 -6.28 4.95 7.64
CA ILE A 394 -4.89 5.26 8.04
C ILE A 394 -4.82 6.68 8.62
N SER A 395 -5.52 7.65 8.03
CA SER A 395 -5.49 9.04 8.49
C SER A 395 -6.07 9.21 9.89
N GLU A 396 -7.10 8.43 10.25
CA GLU A 396 -7.66 8.45 11.61
C GLU A 396 -6.67 7.88 12.63
N GLY A 397 -5.98 6.79 12.29
CA GLY A 397 -4.95 6.23 13.16
C GLY A 397 -3.81 7.22 13.42
N ILE A 398 -3.32 7.87 12.36
CA ILE A 398 -2.26 8.90 12.49
C ILE A 398 -2.73 10.07 13.35
N SER A 399 -3.91 10.62 13.06
CA SER A 399 -4.43 11.78 13.79
C SER A 399 -4.64 11.48 15.27
N MET A 400 -5.25 10.34 15.60
CA MET A 400 -5.43 9.92 17.00
C MET A 400 -4.11 9.66 17.72
N GLY A 401 -3.13 9.04 17.05
CA GLY A 401 -1.79 8.85 17.58
C GLY A 401 -1.09 10.15 17.90
N VAL A 402 -1.13 11.13 16.99
CA VAL A 402 -0.52 12.45 17.17
C VAL A 402 -1.22 13.23 18.29
N ILE A 403 -2.56 13.30 18.28
CA ILE A 403 -3.35 14.00 19.28
C ILE A 403 -3.06 13.42 20.69
N SER A 404 -3.16 12.10 20.81
CA SER A 404 -2.94 11.43 22.11
C SER A 404 -1.52 11.62 22.63
N TYR A 405 -0.50 11.56 21.74
CA TYR A 405 0.89 11.80 22.09
C TYR A 405 1.09 13.20 22.68
N VAL A 406 0.60 14.23 22.00
CA VAL A 406 0.79 15.61 22.42
C VAL A 406 0.01 15.90 23.69
N ILE A 407 -1.27 15.52 23.76
CA ILE A 407 -2.11 15.79 24.93
C ILE A 407 -1.57 15.08 26.19
N LEU A 408 -1.24 13.80 26.10
CA LEU A 408 -0.74 13.04 27.26
C LEU A 408 0.58 13.63 27.79
N ASN A 409 1.52 13.96 26.92
CA ASN A 409 2.79 14.52 27.36
C ASN A 409 2.65 15.97 27.88
N LEU A 410 1.68 16.76 27.39
CA LEU A 410 1.34 18.07 27.95
C LEU A 410 0.74 17.94 29.35
N MET A 411 -0.27 17.08 29.52
CA MET A 411 -0.99 16.91 30.80
C MET A 411 -0.09 16.30 31.87
N THR A 412 0.87 15.47 31.50
CA THR A 412 1.83 14.87 32.44
C THR A 412 3.07 15.72 32.69
N GLY A 413 3.16 16.91 32.08
CA GLY A 413 4.31 17.83 32.22
C GLY A 413 5.58 17.36 31.51
N LYS A 414 5.55 16.27 30.77
CA LYS A 414 6.70 15.68 30.07
C LYS A 414 7.03 16.35 28.72
N ALA A 415 6.21 17.30 28.26
CA ALA A 415 6.34 17.92 26.96
C ALA A 415 7.72 18.61 26.74
N LYS A 416 8.28 19.24 27.79
CA LYS A 416 9.60 19.88 27.74
C LYS A 416 10.72 18.84 27.71
N GLU A 417 10.61 17.77 28.49
CA GLU A 417 11.58 16.67 28.54
C GLU A 417 11.65 15.95 27.19
N LYS A 418 10.48 15.64 26.61
CA LYS A 418 10.33 14.98 25.30
C LYS A 418 10.63 15.88 24.10
N LYS A 419 10.87 17.19 24.30
CA LYS A 419 11.17 18.18 23.26
C LYS A 419 10.20 18.09 22.09
N ILE A 420 8.89 18.04 22.39
CA ILE A 420 7.86 17.95 21.36
C ILE A 420 8.03 19.10 20.37
N SER A 421 8.11 18.79 19.09
CA SER A 421 8.34 19.77 18.04
C SER A 421 7.13 20.70 17.86
N ALA A 422 7.38 21.93 17.40
CA ALA A 422 6.30 22.87 17.06
C ALA A 422 5.36 22.29 16.00
N LEU A 423 5.87 21.48 15.07
CA LEU A 423 5.08 20.79 14.07
C LEU A 423 4.03 19.86 14.70
N MET A 424 4.39 19.08 15.72
CA MET A 424 3.45 18.17 16.40
C MET A 424 2.29 18.94 17.06
N TYR A 425 2.55 20.13 17.61
CA TYR A 425 1.47 20.99 18.14
C TYR A 425 0.54 21.50 17.02
N VAL A 426 1.12 21.97 15.92
CA VAL A 426 0.34 22.44 14.76
C VAL A 426 -0.54 21.31 14.21
N LEU A 427 0.02 20.12 14.04
CA LEU A 427 -0.72 18.94 13.58
C LEU A 427 -1.86 18.56 14.54
N THR A 428 -1.59 18.57 15.85
CA THR A 428 -2.61 18.30 16.85
C THR A 428 -3.79 19.27 16.74
N VAL A 429 -3.51 20.58 16.60
CA VAL A 429 -4.57 21.58 16.44
C VAL A 429 -5.34 21.34 15.15
N LEU A 430 -4.67 21.08 14.02
CA LEU A 430 -5.33 20.81 12.74
C LEU A 430 -6.23 19.56 12.80
N PHE A 431 -5.75 18.48 13.44
CA PHE A 431 -6.55 17.25 13.59
C PHE A 431 -7.73 17.43 14.55
N ILE A 432 -7.56 18.19 15.63
CA ILE A 432 -8.69 18.51 16.52
C ILE A 432 -9.72 19.37 15.77
N LEU A 433 -9.29 20.38 15.01
CA LEU A 433 -10.20 21.19 14.18
C LEU A 433 -10.94 20.33 13.17
N LYS A 434 -10.27 19.34 12.56
CA LYS A 434 -10.93 18.35 11.71
C LYS A 434 -12.10 17.67 12.42
N TYR A 435 -11.92 17.18 13.65
CA TYR A 435 -12.99 16.48 14.40
C TYR A 435 -14.10 17.41 14.92
N VAL A 436 -13.82 18.69 15.06
CA VAL A 436 -14.82 19.67 15.53
C VAL A 436 -15.70 20.19 14.38
N PHE A 437 -15.12 20.32 13.17
CA PHE A 437 -15.80 20.95 12.03
C PHE A 437 -16.21 19.98 10.92
N LEU A 438 -15.88 18.71 11.06
CA LEU A 438 -16.24 17.60 10.16
C LEU A 438 -16.99 16.50 10.88
#